data_bb6ed5ee3cd6ab7c79eec5f5071df0ce
#
_entry.id   bb6ed5ee3cd6ab7c79eec5f5071df0ce
#
_cell.length_a   1.000
_cell.length_b   1.000
_cell.length_c   1.000
_cell.angle_alpha   90.00
_cell.angle_beta   90.00
_cell.angle_gamma   90.00
#
_symmetry.space_group_name_H-M   'P 1'
#
loop_
_entity.id
_entity.type
_entity.pdbx_description
1 polymer ?
#
loop_
_entity_poly.entity_id
_entity_poly.type
_entity_poly.pdbx_seq_one_letter_code
_entity_poly.pdbx_strand_id
1 'polypeptide(L)' 'MNEKVMVADTLAGINGELTRYGEMIPQTENPQLKQTLKQMRNQCEMSQEEIYQIARARGYYV' A
#
# COMPACT_ATOMS: atom_id res chain seq x y z
N MET A 1 -0.01 15.23 16.31
CA MET A 1 0.23 14.91 14.89
C MET A 1 -0.92 15.47 14.06
N ASN A 2 -0.64 16.19 13.00
CA ASN A 2 -1.70 16.73 12.15
C ASN A 2 -2.07 15.73 11.05
N GLU A 3 -3.17 16.01 10.37
CA GLU A 3 -3.73 15.09 9.37
C GLU A 3 -2.78 14.87 8.19
N LYS A 4 -2.08 15.92 7.74
CA LYS A 4 -1.12 15.82 6.65
C LYS A 4 0.02 14.84 7.00
N VAL A 5 0.53 14.92 8.23
CA VAL A 5 1.58 14.03 8.70
C VAL A 5 1.06 12.61 8.84
N MET A 6 -0.17 12.44 9.33
CA MET A 6 -0.79 11.11 9.43
C MET A 6 -0.93 10.45 8.07
N VAL A 7 -1.35 11.20 7.06
CA VAL A 7 -1.47 10.69 5.69
C VAL A 7 -0.09 10.30 5.14
N ALA A 8 0.91 11.14 5.34
CA ALA A 8 2.27 10.84 4.89
C ALA A 8 2.82 9.57 5.53
N ASP A 9 2.63 9.42 6.85
CA ASP A 9 3.06 8.24 7.57
C ASP A 9 2.34 6.97 7.08
N THR A 10 1.03 7.08 6.86
CA THR A 10 0.24 5.96 6.37
C THR A 10 0.70 5.53 4.98
N LEU A 11 0.94 6.48 4.08
CA LEU A 11 1.44 6.17 2.74
C LEU A 11 2.84 5.54 2.78
N ALA A 12 3.71 6.02 3.65
CA ALA A 12 5.03 5.43 3.82
C ALA A 12 4.93 3.96 4.25
N GLY A 13 4.01 3.65 5.17
CA GLY A 13 3.77 2.28 5.62
C GLY A 13 3.23 1.41 4.50
N ILE A 14 2.27 1.90 3.73
CA ILE A 14 1.70 1.18 2.60
C ILE A 14 2.77 0.92 1.53
N ASN A 15 3.58 1.91 1.21
CA ASN A 15 4.65 1.76 0.22
C ASN A 15 5.68 0.71 0.68
N GLY A 16 6.00 0.67 1.97
CA GLY A 16 6.85 -0.37 2.54
C GLY A 16 6.24 -1.76 2.40
N GLU A 17 4.94 -1.89 2.67
CA GLU A 17 4.23 -3.16 2.50
C GLU A 17 4.24 -3.62 1.04
N LEU A 18 3.98 -2.71 0.10
CA LEU A 18 4.00 -3.06 -1.33
C LEU A 18 5.38 -3.53 -1.78
N THR A 19 6.44 -2.91 -1.28
CA THR A 19 7.80 -3.35 -1.55
C THR A 19 8.01 -4.78 -1.07
N ARG A 20 7.53 -5.10 0.14
CA ARG A 20 7.66 -6.45 0.70
C ARG A 20 6.89 -7.49 -0.11
N TYR A 21 5.67 -7.18 -0.55
CA TYR A 21 4.93 -8.08 -1.43
C TYR A 21 5.67 -8.31 -2.74
N GLY A 22 6.28 -7.27 -3.30
CA GLY A 22 7.09 -7.39 -4.51
C GLY A 22 8.28 -8.33 -4.37
N GLU A 23 8.83 -8.43 -3.16
CA GLU A 23 9.93 -9.35 -2.85
C GLU A 23 9.43 -10.77 -2.54
N MET A 24 8.35 -10.87 -1.76
CA MET A 24 7.86 -12.17 -1.30
C MET A 24 7.15 -12.99 -2.37
N ILE A 25 6.33 -12.34 -3.19
CA ILE A 25 5.50 -13.05 -4.17
C ILE A 25 6.35 -13.89 -5.15
N PRO A 26 7.40 -13.34 -5.77
CA PRO A 26 8.21 -14.14 -6.69
C PRO A 26 8.93 -15.31 -6.01
N GLN A 27 9.18 -15.23 -4.71
CA GLN A 27 9.90 -16.26 -3.96
C GLN A 27 8.96 -17.31 -3.38
N THR A 28 7.66 -17.09 -3.43
CA THR A 28 6.67 -17.98 -2.85
C THR A 28 6.39 -19.12 -3.81
N GLU A 29 6.61 -20.36 -3.39
CA GLU A 29 6.42 -21.55 -4.22
C GLU A 29 5.03 -22.15 -4.06
N ASN A 30 4.45 -22.09 -2.86
CA ASN A 30 3.13 -22.64 -2.61
C ASN A 30 2.08 -21.81 -3.37
N PRO A 31 1.28 -22.42 -4.27
CA PRO A 31 0.35 -21.68 -5.12
C PRO A 31 -0.74 -20.97 -4.32
N GLN A 32 -1.24 -21.59 -3.26
CA GLN A 32 -2.31 -21.00 -2.44
C GLN A 32 -1.80 -19.81 -1.67
N LEU A 33 -0.62 -19.91 -1.08
CA LEU A 33 0.01 -18.80 -0.39
C LEU A 33 0.30 -17.65 -1.35
N LYS A 34 0.85 -17.96 -2.51
CA LYS A 34 1.14 -16.96 -3.53
C LYS A 34 -0.12 -16.19 -3.93
N GLN A 35 -1.22 -16.90 -4.13
CA GLN A 35 -2.50 -16.28 -4.49
C GLN A 35 -3.01 -15.37 -3.39
N THR A 36 -2.90 -15.79 -2.14
CA THR A 36 -3.31 -15.00 -0.99
C THR A 36 -2.47 -13.72 -0.88
N LEU A 37 -1.16 -13.84 -1.07
CA LEU A 37 -0.27 -12.66 -1.05
C LEU A 37 -0.61 -11.68 -2.16
N LYS A 38 -0.96 -12.17 -3.36
CA LYS A 38 -1.38 -11.30 -4.46
C LYS A 38 -2.68 -10.56 -4.13
N GLN A 39 -3.62 -11.23 -3.48
CA GLN A 39 -4.88 -10.60 -3.05
C GLN A 39 -4.61 -9.50 -2.02
N MET A 40 -3.73 -9.77 -1.07
CA MET A 40 -3.35 -8.78 -0.06
C MET A 40 -2.65 -7.57 -0.69
N ARG A 41 -1.76 -7.82 -1.67
CA ARG A 41 -1.11 -6.74 -2.43
C ARG A 41 -2.15 -5.89 -3.16
N ASN A 42 -3.10 -6.52 -3.84
CA ASN A 42 -4.13 -5.80 -4.58
C ASN A 42 -4.96 -4.92 -3.65
N GLN A 43 -5.32 -5.42 -2.47
CA GLN A 43 -6.05 -4.64 -1.47
C GLN A 43 -5.23 -3.46 -0.98
N CYS A 44 -3.94 -3.67 -0.77
CA CYS A 44 -3.02 -2.62 -0.35
C CYS A 44 -2.89 -1.52 -1.42
N GLU A 45 -2.84 -1.90 -2.69
CA GLU A 45 -2.82 -0.94 -3.80
C GLU A 45 -4.10 -0.12 -3.87
N MET A 46 -5.26 -0.73 -3.63
CA MET A 46 -6.53 -0.02 -3.58
C MET A 46 -6.54 1.01 -2.44
N SER A 47 -6.06 0.62 -1.28
CA SER A 47 -5.95 1.53 -0.13
C SER A 47 -5.00 2.69 -0.43
N GLN A 48 -3.89 2.41 -1.10
CA GLN A 48 -2.93 3.44 -1.51
C GLN A 48 -3.60 4.48 -2.41
N GLU A 49 -4.33 4.03 -3.42
CA GLU A 49 -5.02 4.93 -4.36
C GLU A 49 -6.06 5.79 -3.65
N GLU A 50 -6.85 5.20 -2.76
CA GLU A 50 -7.85 5.95 -2.01
C GLU A 50 -7.21 7.05 -1.16
N ILE A 51 -6.09 6.74 -0.51
CA ILE A 51 -5.40 7.72 0.33
C ILE A 51 -4.78 8.82 -0.53
N TYR A 52 -4.22 8.48 -1.69
CA TYR A 52 -3.71 9.50 -2.62
C TYR A 52 -4.82 10.44 -3.10
N GLN A 53 -6.00 9.90 -3.39
CA GLN A 53 -7.14 10.73 -3.79
C GLN A 53 -7.54 11.69 -2.68
N ILE A 54 -7.61 11.22 -1.44
CA ILE A 54 -7.92 12.05 -0.29
C ILE A 54 -6.85 13.13 -0.10
N ALA A 55 -5.58 12.74 -0.19
CA ALA A 55 -4.47 13.67 -0.02
C ALA A 55 -4.48 14.78 -1.07
N ARG A 56 -4.76 14.43 -2.33
CA ARG A 56 -4.88 15.43 -3.40
C ARG A 56 -6.05 16.36 -3.17
N ALA A 57 -7.20 15.81 -2.78
CA ALA A 57 -8.40 16.61 -2.50
C ALA A 57 -8.20 17.59 -1.34
N ARG A 58 -7.37 17.23 -0.37
CA ARG A 58 -7.03 18.06 0.78
C ARG A 58 -5.85 19.00 0.51
N GLY A 59 -5.21 18.91 -0.65
CA GLY A 59 -4.04 19.71 -0.96
C GLY A 59 -2.77 19.30 -0.23
N TYR A 60 -2.69 18.05 0.24
CA TYR A 60 -1.51 17.53 0.92
C TYR A 60 -0.41 17.14 -0.07
N TYR A 61 -0.78 16.89 -1.31
CA TYR A 61 0.14 16.64 -2.42
C TYR A 61 -0.11 17.65 -3.53
N VAL A 62 0.96 18.11 -4.09
CA VAL A 62 0.92 19.09 -5.18
C VAL A 62 1.28 18.40 -6.49
#